data_041649956e81a3bf758316b67b4f56b1
#
_entry.id   041649956e81a3bf758316b67b4f56b1
#
_cell.length_a   1.000
_cell.length_b   1.000
_cell.length_c   1.000
_cell.angle_alpha   90.00
_cell.angle_beta   90.00
_cell.angle_gamma   90.00
#
_symmetry.space_group_name_H-M   'P 1'
#
loop_
_entity.id
_entity.type
_entity.pdbx_description
1 polymer ?
#
loop_
_entity_poly.entity_id
_entity_poly.type
_entity_poly.pdbx_seq_one_letter_code
_entity_poly.pdbx_strand_id
1 'polypeptide(L)'
;MTQIAARDLYAQAATAVGKDPRRNIYTELGVKTIINCRGTWTYLSGSLEFPEVRQAELEAAKYFVNMFDLQRGVGRRLAELTGAESGIVTSGSAGAMAAATAACIAGTDDKKIWQLPDTTGLKHEVVMVGGRSAFDSAIRLAGGKLVLVYSPEELANAINENTAMIYTTDLGDKLQKELNVAKDHKVPMLLDDAAGIPPVENAKLYAKMGIDLYCFSGGKGLCGPQCTGLLLGRKDLIEAALMNSNPREGAVCRPMKVGKEEIIGCLTSLETWLKLDLKELNAEWNARIDKIRKLVDTVPGVRTDVYIPDDGNRYPTLRIYWDTQAWSYGIEDCVNELRAGDPVIEVLGADNPSLVTAVREGNPNPTRKERKAPDHIELVSMTIKPGEEIIVGQRLRAILRAAQKKSKAA
;
A
#
# COMPACT_ATOMS: atom_id res chain seq x y z
N MET A 1 -28.21 -16.95 -7.82
CA MET A 1 -27.26 -16.03 -7.16
C MET A 1 -27.08 -14.85 -8.08
N THR A 2 -27.62 -13.71 -7.71
CA THR A 2 -27.68 -12.51 -8.58
C THR A 2 -26.28 -11.87 -8.63
N GLN A 3 -25.68 -11.81 -9.80
CA GLN A 3 -24.47 -11.02 -10.05
C GLN A 3 -24.78 -9.54 -9.75
N ILE A 4 -24.11 -8.98 -8.77
CA ILE A 4 -24.15 -7.55 -8.49
C ILE A 4 -23.20 -6.91 -9.47
N ALA A 5 -23.75 -6.17 -10.43
CA ALA A 5 -22.95 -5.41 -11.39
C ALA A 5 -22.13 -4.35 -10.65
N ALA A 6 -20.84 -4.19 -11.00
CA ALA A 6 -19.92 -3.21 -10.40
C ALA A 6 -20.45 -1.75 -10.42
N ARG A 7 -21.46 -1.46 -11.24
CA ARG A 7 -22.14 -0.16 -11.29
C ARG A 7 -22.81 0.28 -9.99
N ASP A 8 -23.22 -0.66 -9.12
CA ASP A 8 -23.94 -0.33 -7.89
C ASP A 8 -23.02 -0.08 -6.69
N LEU A 9 -21.74 -0.44 -6.77
CA LEU A 9 -20.78 -0.32 -5.67
C LEU A 9 -20.52 1.13 -5.20
N TYR A 10 -20.67 2.11 -6.11
CA TYR A 10 -20.47 3.52 -5.79
C TYR A 10 -21.79 4.33 -5.76
N ALA A 11 -22.88 3.81 -6.32
CA ALA A 11 -24.16 4.54 -6.41
C ALA A 11 -24.88 4.65 -5.05
N GLN A 12 -24.74 3.67 -4.17
CA GLN A 12 -25.40 3.68 -2.85
C GLN A 12 -24.79 4.68 -1.85
N ALA A 13 -23.56 5.13 -2.07
CA ALA A 13 -22.95 6.18 -1.23
C ALA A 13 -23.55 7.58 -1.51
N ALA A 14 -24.24 7.77 -2.61
CA ALA A 14 -24.77 9.09 -3.03
C ALA A 14 -26.15 9.44 -2.42
N THR A 15 -26.86 8.50 -1.78
CA THR A 15 -28.26 8.71 -1.37
C THR A 15 -28.47 9.20 0.06
N ALA A 16 -27.40 9.35 0.86
CA ALA A 16 -27.52 9.69 2.29
C ALA A 16 -27.10 11.11 2.66
N VAL A 17 -26.66 11.97 1.70
CA VAL A 17 -26.20 13.33 2.01
C VAL A 17 -27.10 14.38 1.34
N GLY A 18 -27.46 15.40 2.13
CA GLY A 18 -28.42 16.44 1.80
C GLY A 18 -28.17 17.19 0.49
N LYS A 19 -29.06 18.11 0.16
CA LYS A 19 -29.32 18.79 -1.12
C LYS A 19 -28.14 19.42 -1.89
N ASP A 20 -26.92 19.52 -1.35
CA ASP A 20 -25.71 19.96 -2.06
C ASP A 20 -24.70 18.79 -2.10
N PRO A 21 -24.43 18.19 -3.27
CA PRO A 21 -23.49 17.07 -3.39
C PRO A 21 -22.04 17.41 -3.03
N ARG A 22 -21.71 18.70 -2.86
CA ARG A 22 -20.40 19.17 -2.41
C ARG A 22 -20.29 19.23 -0.89
N ARG A 23 -21.42 19.20 -0.16
CA ARG A 23 -21.45 19.24 1.30
C ARG A 23 -21.30 17.84 1.88
N ASN A 24 -20.24 17.62 2.62
CA ASN A 24 -19.94 16.37 3.33
C ASN A 24 -19.20 16.66 4.63
N ILE A 25 -18.95 15.62 5.45
CA ILE A 25 -18.30 15.76 6.76
C ILE A 25 -16.93 16.44 6.70
N TYR A 26 -16.19 16.32 5.59
CA TYR A 26 -14.87 16.97 5.44
C TYR A 26 -15.02 18.45 5.12
N THR A 27 -15.91 18.80 4.21
CA THR A 27 -16.15 20.22 3.86
C THR A 27 -16.75 21.00 5.04
N GLU A 28 -17.49 20.36 5.93
CA GLU A 28 -17.95 20.94 7.20
C GLU A 28 -16.79 21.26 8.16
N LEU A 29 -15.68 20.53 8.06
CA LEU A 29 -14.44 20.80 8.79
C LEU A 29 -13.50 21.75 8.04
N GLY A 30 -13.92 22.30 6.89
CA GLY A 30 -13.07 23.14 6.04
C GLY A 30 -12.02 22.35 5.22
N VAL A 31 -12.12 21.02 5.17
CA VAL A 31 -11.21 20.16 4.41
C VAL A 31 -11.79 19.89 3.03
N LYS A 32 -11.01 20.17 1.98
CA LYS A 32 -11.41 19.89 0.60
C LYS A 32 -11.27 18.40 0.28
N THR A 33 -12.27 17.86 -0.39
CA THR A 33 -12.16 16.52 -0.99
C THR A 33 -11.35 16.57 -2.27
N ILE A 34 -10.73 15.44 -2.64
CA ILE A 34 -9.74 15.34 -3.71
C ILE A 34 -10.20 14.30 -4.72
N ILE A 35 -10.05 14.57 -6.01
CA ILE A 35 -10.03 13.55 -7.04
C ILE A 35 -8.62 12.95 -7.05
N ASN A 36 -8.52 11.71 -6.60
CA ASN A 36 -7.26 11.03 -6.44
C ASN A 36 -6.89 10.23 -7.70
N CYS A 37 -6.01 10.79 -8.53
CA CYS A 37 -5.38 10.10 -9.65
C CYS A 37 -3.92 9.69 -9.34
N ARG A 38 -3.47 9.84 -8.07
CA ARG A 38 -2.10 9.57 -7.65
C ARG A 38 -1.90 8.15 -7.11
N GLY A 39 -2.99 7.47 -6.76
CA GLY A 39 -2.95 6.14 -6.17
C GLY A 39 -3.03 6.12 -4.64
N THR A 40 -2.68 5.00 -4.03
CA THR A 40 -2.98 4.68 -2.63
C THR A 40 -1.95 5.22 -1.63
N TRP A 41 -1.57 6.48 -1.77
CA TRP A 41 -0.64 7.14 -0.85
C TRP A 41 -1.30 7.45 0.50
N THR A 42 -0.58 7.21 1.60
CA THR A 42 -1.11 7.36 2.96
C THR A 42 -1.65 8.77 3.23
N TYR A 43 -0.95 9.81 2.79
CA TYR A 43 -1.39 11.20 2.99
C TYR A 43 -2.62 11.59 2.15
N LEU A 44 -3.01 10.77 1.18
CA LEU A 44 -4.24 10.89 0.39
C LEU A 44 -5.32 9.90 0.85
N SER A 45 -5.20 9.38 2.06
CA SER A 45 -6.14 8.44 2.69
C SER A 45 -6.14 7.02 2.11
N GLY A 46 -5.10 6.64 1.33
CA GLY A 46 -5.00 5.29 0.76
C GLY A 46 -6.02 5.01 -0.33
N SER A 47 -6.73 3.90 -0.21
CA SER A 47 -7.86 3.51 -1.08
C SER A 47 -9.21 3.78 -0.40
N LEU A 48 -10.27 3.79 -1.18
CA LEU A 48 -11.62 3.73 -0.64
C LEU A 48 -11.98 2.26 -0.34
N GLU A 49 -12.65 2.06 0.77
CA GLU A 49 -13.14 0.75 1.18
C GLU A 49 -14.28 0.26 0.29
N PHE A 50 -14.35 -1.06 0.10
CA PHE A 50 -15.53 -1.67 -0.50
C PHE A 50 -16.78 -1.43 0.36
N PRO A 51 -17.99 -1.37 -0.24
CA PRO A 51 -19.23 -1.26 0.52
C PRO A 51 -19.42 -2.38 1.55
N GLU A 52 -19.02 -3.61 1.20
CA GLU A 52 -19.05 -4.79 2.05
C GLU A 52 -18.18 -4.62 3.30
N VAL A 53 -17.03 -3.97 3.16
CA VAL A 53 -16.10 -3.67 4.27
C VAL A 53 -16.79 -2.75 5.26
N ARG A 54 -17.32 -1.61 4.81
CA ARG A 54 -18.04 -0.66 5.68
C ARG A 54 -19.23 -1.30 6.38
N GLN A 55 -19.98 -2.17 5.67
CA GLN A 55 -21.10 -2.88 6.27
C GLN A 55 -20.66 -3.86 7.35
N ALA A 56 -19.55 -4.57 7.13
CA ALA A 56 -18.98 -5.50 8.10
C ALA A 56 -18.46 -4.78 9.36
N GLU A 57 -17.83 -3.61 9.19
CA GLU A 57 -17.39 -2.76 10.30
C GLU A 57 -18.57 -2.27 11.14
N LEU A 58 -19.64 -1.78 10.51
CA LEU A 58 -20.87 -1.37 11.19
C LEU A 58 -21.50 -2.52 11.96
N GLU A 59 -21.44 -3.74 11.46
CA GLU A 59 -21.93 -4.93 12.17
C GLU A 59 -21.03 -5.27 13.35
N ALA A 60 -19.71 -5.30 13.14
CA ALA A 60 -18.71 -5.62 14.17
C ALA A 60 -18.79 -4.63 15.35
N ALA A 61 -19.11 -3.37 15.10
CA ALA A 61 -19.23 -2.34 16.13
C ALA A 61 -20.28 -2.62 17.20
N LYS A 62 -21.25 -3.50 16.91
CA LYS A 62 -22.37 -3.80 17.83
C LYS A 62 -22.00 -4.75 18.97
N TYR A 63 -20.84 -5.40 18.92
CA TYR A 63 -20.49 -6.49 19.84
C TYR A 63 -19.14 -6.28 20.53
N PHE A 64 -19.01 -6.78 21.74
CA PHE A 64 -17.73 -6.97 22.40
C PHE A 64 -17.19 -8.36 22.13
N VAL A 65 -15.87 -8.46 21.89
CA VAL A 65 -15.18 -9.73 21.67
C VAL A 65 -13.84 -9.75 22.39
N ASN A 66 -13.34 -10.93 22.71
CA ASN A 66 -11.95 -11.09 23.13
C ASN A 66 -11.04 -10.90 21.91
N MET A 67 -10.11 -9.94 21.96
CA MET A 67 -9.28 -9.59 20.82
C MET A 67 -8.27 -10.68 20.43
N PHE A 68 -7.78 -11.49 21.37
CA PHE A 68 -6.96 -12.65 21.04
C PHE A 68 -7.75 -13.74 20.31
N ASP A 69 -8.96 -14.02 20.77
CA ASP A 69 -9.85 -15.00 20.13
C ASP A 69 -10.26 -14.53 18.74
N LEU A 70 -10.52 -13.22 18.57
CA LEU A 70 -10.81 -12.62 17.27
C LEU A 70 -9.63 -12.81 16.30
N GLN A 71 -8.42 -12.43 16.69
CA GLN A 71 -7.23 -12.57 15.81
C GLN A 71 -6.96 -14.03 15.45
N ARG A 72 -7.08 -14.96 16.41
CA ARG A 72 -6.93 -16.39 16.11
C ARG A 72 -8.05 -16.94 15.22
N GLY A 73 -9.29 -16.45 15.40
CA GLY A 73 -10.42 -16.75 14.52
C GLY A 73 -10.19 -16.27 13.09
N VAL A 74 -9.76 -15.03 12.95
CA VAL A 74 -9.37 -14.43 11.66
C VAL A 74 -8.18 -15.19 11.07
N GLY A 75 -7.17 -15.56 11.88
CA GLY A 75 -6.02 -16.33 11.42
C GLY A 75 -6.39 -17.67 10.81
N ARG A 76 -7.33 -18.40 11.39
CA ARG A 76 -7.88 -19.65 10.78
C ARG A 76 -8.55 -19.36 9.46
N ARG A 77 -9.35 -18.30 9.39
CA ARG A 77 -10.04 -17.93 8.16
C ARG A 77 -9.08 -17.49 7.06
N LEU A 78 -8.05 -16.72 7.39
CA LEU A 78 -6.98 -16.34 6.46
C LEU A 78 -6.24 -17.58 5.92
N ALA A 79 -5.95 -18.57 6.79
CA ALA A 79 -5.35 -19.84 6.37
C ALA A 79 -6.21 -20.57 5.32
N GLU A 80 -7.53 -20.67 5.56
CA GLU A 80 -8.46 -21.27 4.59
C GLU A 80 -8.47 -20.54 3.24
N LEU A 81 -8.41 -19.21 3.26
CA LEU A 81 -8.50 -18.37 2.06
C LEU A 81 -7.21 -18.34 1.24
N THR A 82 -6.05 -18.40 1.91
CA THR A 82 -4.74 -18.15 1.28
C THR A 82 -3.84 -19.37 1.19
N GLY A 83 -4.10 -20.40 2.01
CA GLY A 83 -3.20 -21.56 2.14
C GLY A 83 -1.97 -21.29 3.02
N ALA A 84 -1.84 -20.11 3.63
CA ALA A 84 -0.90 -19.88 4.72
C ALA A 84 -1.25 -20.74 5.93
N GLU A 85 -0.30 -21.01 6.84
CA GLU A 85 -0.61 -21.76 8.07
C GLU A 85 -1.46 -20.93 9.03
N SER A 86 -1.29 -19.60 9.04
CA SER A 86 -2.05 -18.66 9.86
C SER A 86 -1.87 -17.23 9.36
N GLY A 87 -2.57 -16.27 10.00
CA GLY A 87 -2.40 -14.85 9.76
C GLY A 87 -2.99 -13.99 10.87
N ILE A 88 -2.62 -12.73 10.91
CA ILE A 88 -3.21 -11.70 11.78
C ILE A 88 -3.42 -10.40 11.01
N VAL A 89 -4.34 -9.58 11.49
CA VAL A 89 -4.48 -8.19 11.04
C VAL A 89 -3.65 -7.28 11.95
N THR A 90 -2.84 -6.44 11.35
CA THR A 90 -1.89 -5.53 12.02
C THR A 90 -2.20 -4.08 11.69
N SER A 91 -1.54 -3.14 12.35
CA SER A 91 -1.64 -1.70 12.07
C SER A 91 -0.82 -1.33 10.81
N GLY A 92 -1.39 -1.58 9.66
CA GLY A 92 -0.72 -1.45 8.37
C GLY A 92 0.34 -2.53 8.13
N SER A 93 0.93 -2.58 6.93
CA SER A 93 2.10 -3.42 6.66
C SER A 93 3.30 -3.02 7.50
N ALA A 94 3.46 -1.74 7.86
CA ALA A 94 4.50 -1.31 8.78
C ALA A 94 4.35 -1.96 10.17
N GLY A 95 3.12 -2.05 10.69
CA GLY A 95 2.83 -2.81 11.91
C GLY A 95 3.11 -4.31 11.77
N ALA A 96 2.85 -4.88 10.57
CA ALA A 96 3.22 -6.27 10.26
C ALA A 96 4.74 -6.47 10.32
N MET A 97 5.52 -5.57 9.72
CA MET A 97 6.99 -5.61 9.76
C MET A 97 7.53 -5.53 11.19
N ALA A 98 6.99 -4.62 12.01
CA ALA A 98 7.40 -4.48 13.40
C ALA A 98 7.06 -5.73 14.22
N ALA A 99 5.84 -6.26 14.08
CA ALA A 99 5.39 -7.46 14.78
C ALA A 99 6.17 -8.71 14.34
N ALA A 100 6.46 -8.86 13.05
CA ALA A 100 7.28 -9.92 12.49
C ALA A 100 8.73 -9.87 13.03
N THR A 101 9.32 -8.67 13.07
CA THR A 101 10.66 -8.46 13.64
C THR A 101 10.68 -8.84 15.11
N ALA A 102 9.74 -8.34 15.90
CA ALA A 102 9.63 -8.68 17.32
C ALA A 102 9.42 -10.19 17.54
N ALA A 103 8.59 -10.83 16.69
CA ALA A 103 8.37 -12.28 16.72
C ALA A 103 9.65 -13.07 16.48
N CYS A 104 10.46 -12.67 15.48
CA CYS A 104 11.72 -13.33 15.17
C CYS A 104 12.80 -13.12 16.25
N ILE A 105 12.74 -12.02 17.01
CA ILE A 105 13.69 -11.71 18.10
C ILE A 105 13.27 -12.37 19.41
N ALA A 106 12.02 -12.18 19.83
CA ALA A 106 11.54 -12.55 21.17
C ALA A 106 10.75 -13.87 21.21
N GLY A 107 10.20 -14.31 20.06
CA GLY A 107 9.29 -15.44 20.03
C GLY A 107 8.07 -15.19 20.91
N THR A 108 7.69 -16.20 21.70
CA THR A 108 6.60 -16.13 22.70
C THR A 108 7.11 -16.03 24.14
N ASP A 109 8.41 -15.81 24.35
CA ASP A 109 9.03 -15.72 25.67
C ASP A 109 8.66 -14.38 26.32
N ASP A 110 7.98 -14.45 27.47
CA ASP A 110 7.47 -13.30 28.21
C ASP A 110 8.54 -12.29 28.58
N LYS A 111 9.73 -12.78 29.00
CA LYS A 111 10.84 -11.92 29.43
C LYS A 111 11.43 -11.17 28.24
N LYS A 112 11.62 -11.87 27.10
CA LYS A 112 12.14 -11.26 25.88
C LYS A 112 11.15 -10.27 25.28
N ILE A 113 9.85 -10.59 25.30
CA ILE A 113 8.78 -9.67 24.85
C ILE A 113 8.79 -8.38 25.65
N TRP A 114 8.91 -8.50 26.98
CA TRP A 114 8.96 -7.36 27.88
C TRP A 114 10.26 -6.55 27.77
N GLN A 115 11.38 -7.21 27.40
CA GLN A 115 12.68 -6.57 27.22
C GLN A 115 12.73 -5.68 25.96
N LEU A 116 12.02 -6.06 24.88
CA LEU A 116 12.03 -5.29 23.64
C LEU A 116 11.58 -3.83 23.85
N PRO A 117 12.21 -2.84 23.20
CA PRO A 117 13.16 -2.94 22.09
C PRO A 117 14.63 -3.11 22.48
N ASP A 118 14.96 -3.30 23.78
CA ASP A 118 16.32 -3.65 24.18
C ASP A 118 16.61 -5.11 23.74
N THR A 119 17.58 -5.27 22.86
CA THR A 119 17.97 -6.56 22.28
C THR A 119 19.27 -7.11 22.84
N THR A 120 19.73 -6.61 23.99
CA THR A 120 20.96 -7.10 24.66
C THR A 120 20.85 -8.60 24.93
N GLY A 121 21.81 -9.38 24.38
CA GLY A 121 21.83 -10.84 24.50
C GLY A 121 20.83 -11.60 23.63
N LEU A 122 20.12 -10.90 22.70
CA LEU A 122 19.18 -11.52 21.78
C LEU A 122 19.71 -11.44 20.34
N LYS A 123 19.28 -12.39 19.49
CA LYS A 123 19.45 -12.27 18.05
C LYS A 123 18.63 -11.09 17.57
N HIS A 124 19.22 -10.16 16.84
CA HIS A 124 18.52 -8.93 16.46
C HIS A 124 18.95 -8.36 15.11
N GLU A 125 19.90 -8.98 14.44
CA GLU A 125 20.27 -8.54 13.10
C GLU A 125 19.20 -8.94 12.08
N VAL A 126 18.78 -7.98 11.28
CA VAL A 126 17.87 -8.16 10.17
C VAL A 126 18.64 -7.91 8.89
N VAL A 127 18.91 -8.98 8.15
CA VAL A 127 19.58 -8.87 6.85
C VAL A 127 18.56 -8.39 5.84
N MET A 128 18.75 -7.14 5.41
CA MET A 128 17.83 -6.45 4.51
C MET A 128 18.41 -6.44 3.10
N VAL A 129 17.71 -7.10 2.17
CA VAL A 129 18.08 -7.09 0.77
C VAL A 129 17.66 -5.78 0.13
N GLY A 130 18.60 -5.13 -0.55
CA GLY A 130 18.42 -3.81 -1.14
C GLY A 130 18.78 -2.65 -0.20
N GLY A 131 18.43 -1.44 -0.62
CA GLY A 131 18.75 -0.21 0.11
C GLY A 131 17.75 0.12 1.22
N ARG A 132 18.11 1.11 2.04
CA ARG A 132 17.22 1.69 3.06
C ARG A 132 15.91 2.17 2.44
N SER A 133 14.81 1.99 3.15
CA SER A 133 13.49 2.48 2.78
C SER A 133 12.89 3.37 3.87
N ALA A 134 11.84 4.12 3.53
CA ALA A 134 11.09 4.91 4.53
C ALA A 134 10.41 4.02 5.58
N PHE A 135 10.21 2.75 5.27
CA PHE A 135 9.47 1.80 6.11
C PHE A 135 10.39 0.96 7.01
N ASP A 136 11.72 0.99 6.83
CA ASP A 136 12.65 0.25 7.69
C ASP A 136 12.65 0.71 9.16
N SER A 137 12.05 1.88 9.41
CA SER A 137 11.78 2.36 10.76
C SER A 137 10.93 1.37 11.58
N ALA A 138 10.05 0.59 10.94
CA ALA A 138 9.24 -0.42 11.60
C ALA A 138 10.10 -1.57 12.16
N ILE A 139 11.11 -1.99 11.41
CA ILE A 139 12.09 -3.01 11.86
C ILE A 139 12.90 -2.48 13.04
N ARG A 140 13.43 -1.25 12.91
CA ARG A 140 14.23 -0.61 13.97
C ARG A 140 13.44 -0.34 15.25
N LEU A 141 12.15 -0.03 15.13
CA LEU A 141 11.26 0.21 16.26
C LEU A 141 11.13 -1.03 17.16
N ALA A 142 11.15 -2.23 16.58
CA ALA A 142 11.12 -3.48 17.31
C ALA A 142 12.51 -3.93 17.86
N GLY A 143 13.55 -3.12 17.66
CA GLY A 143 14.92 -3.43 18.10
C GLY A 143 15.79 -4.11 17.03
N GLY A 144 15.29 -4.28 15.80
CA GLY A 144 16.05 -4.87 14.68
C GLY A 144 17.20 -3.98 14.23
N LYS A 145 18.41 -4.53 14.16
CA LYS A 145 19.60 -3.89 13.57
C LYS A 145 19.72 -4.27 12.11
N LEU A 146 19.68 -3.27 11.22
CA LEU A 146 19.74 -3.52 9.79
C LEU A 146 21.16 -3.86 9.32
N VAL A 147 21.28 -4.95 8.57
CA VAL A 147 22.47 -5.35 7.82
C VAL A 147 22.12 -5.34 6.34
N LEU A 148 22.63 -4.35 5.57
CA LEU A 148 22.25 -4.17 4.18
C LEU A 148 23.11 -5.04 3.27
N VAL A 149 22.45 -5.73 2.32
CA VAL A 149 23.07 -6.55 1.28
C VAL A 149 22.41 -6.31 -0.07
N TYR A 150 23.10 -6.57 -1.16
CA TYR A 150 22.62 -6.20 -2.49
C TYR A 150 22.66 -7.37 -3.50
N SER A 151 23.06 -8.54 -3.05
CA SER A 151 23.04 -9.77 -3.86
C SER A 151 22.74 -11.01 -3.01
N PRO A 152 22.32 -12.14 -3.62
CA PRO A 152 22.15 -13.41 -2.90
C PRO A 152 23.43 -13.93 -2.25
N GLU A 153 24.59 -13.67 -2.87
CA GLU A 153 25.91 -14.06 -2.33
C GLU A 153 26.25 -13.24 -1.08
N GLU A 154 26.01 -11.92 -1.11
CA GLU A 154 26.17 -11.06 0.06
C GLU A 154 25.17 -11.46 1.17
N LEU A 155 23.94 -11.84 0.80
CA LEU A 155 22.94 -12.32 1.74
C LEU A 155 23.44 -13.56 2.50
N ALA A 156 23.94 -14.57 1.78
CA ALA A 156 24.46 -15.79 2.40
C ALA A 156 25.65 -15.51 3.35
N ASN A 157 26.55 -14.60 2.94
CA ASN A 157 27.74 -14.23 3.73
C ASN A 157 27.41 -13.37 4.96
N ALA A 158 26.31 -12.64 4.94
CA ALA A 158 25.91 -11.73 6.04
C ALA A 158 25.18 -12.48 7.18
N ILE A 159 24.65 -13.67 6.90
CA ILE A 159 23.95 -14.47 7.92
C ILE A 159 24.95 -15.01 8.95
N ASN A 160 24.66 -14.79 10.22
CA ASN A 160 25.48 -15.21 11.35
C ASN A 160 24.60 -15.55 12.57
N GLU A 161 25.23 -15.88 13.71
CA GLU A 161 24.54 -16.28 14.95
C GLU A 161 23.62 -15.20 15.53
N ASN A 162 23.82 -13.92 15.18
CA ASN A 162 22.99 -12.80 15.64
C ASN A 162 21.81 -12.51 14.68
N THR A 163 21.75 -13.18 13.52
CA THR A 163 20.69 -12.98 12.56
C THR A 163 19.35 -13.49 13.09
N ALA A 164 18.38 -12.60 13.20
CA ALA A 164 17.02 -12.91 13.63
C ALA A 164 16.11 -13.22 12.43
N MET A 165 16.24 -12.47 11.33
CA MET A 165 15.45 -12.68 10.11
C MET A 165 16.09 -12.02 8.89
N ILE A 166 15.60 -12.42 7.72
CA ILE A 166 15.85 -11.77 6.43
C ILE A 166 14.62 -10.93 6.07
N TYR A 167 14.83 -9.73 5.54
CA TYR A 167 13.77 -8.87 5.02
C TYR A 167 14.02 -8.57 3.54
N THR A 168 12.99 -8.70 2.71
CA THR A 168 13.05 -8.40 1.29
C THR A 168 11.76 -7.76 0.77
N THR A 169 11.88 -6.99 -0.30
CA THR A 169 10.78 -6.51 -1.15
C THR A 169 10.93 -7.03 -2.59
N ASP A 170 11.93 -7.85 -2.86
CA ASP A 170 12.17 -8.41 -4.18
C ASP A 170 11.10 -9.46 -4.53
N LEU A 171 10.79 -9.58 -5.82
CA LEU A 171 9.77 -10.48 -6.35
C LEU A 171 10.37 -11.38 -7.45
N GLY A 172 9.59 -12.38 -7.87
CA GLY A 172 9.97 -13.26 -8.98
C GLY A 172 11.25 -14.07 -8.70
N ASP A 173 12.15 -14.14 -9.69
CA ASP A 173 13.37 -14.95 -9.62
C ASP A 173 14.34 -14.50 -8.51
N LYS A 174 14.36 -13.22 -8.18
CA LYS A 174 15.19 -12.70 -7.09
C LYS A 174 14.69 -13.23 -5.76
N LEU A 175 13.40 -13.07 -5.49
CA LEU A 175 12.77 -13.61 -4.27
C LEU A 175 13.05 -15.11 -4.14
N GLN A 176 12.96 -15.89 -5.22
CA GLN A 176 13.22 -17.33 -5.17
C GLN A 176 14.67 -17.65 -4.76
N LYS A 177 15.65 -16.89 -5.27
CA LYS A 177 17.07 -17.06 -4.90
C LYS A 177 17.30 -16.74 -3.43
N GLU A 178 16.74 -15.64 -2.93
CA GLU A 178 16.83 -15.24 -1.54
C GLU A 178 16.14 -16.23 -0.60
N LEU A 179 14.98 -16.74 -0.99
CA LEU A 179 14.25 -17.77 -0.26
C LEU A 179 15.06 -19.08 -0.14
N ASN A 180 15.79 -19.45 -1.17
CA ASN A 180 16.67 -20.61 -1.11
C ASN A 180 17.79 -20.39 -0.07
N VAL A 181 18.44 -19.22 -0.06
CA VAL A 181 19.42 -18.86 0.95
C VAL A 181 18.81 -18.89 2.36
N ALA A 182 17.63 -18.32 2.54
CA ALA A 182 16.92 -18.33 3.82
C ALA A 182 16.70 -19.76 4.34
N LYS A 183 16.25 -20.67 3.47
CA LYS A 183 16.00 -22.09 3.79
C LYS A 183 17.28 -22.85 4.12
N ASP A 184 18.35 -22.64 3.34
CA ASP A 184 19.64 -23.30 3.56
C ASP A 184 20.25 -22.91 4.92
N HIS A 185 20.09 -21.65 5.31
CA HIS A 185 20.58 -21.12 6.60
C HIS A 185 19.56 -21.27 7.75
N LYS A 186 18.33 -21.72 7.47
CA LYS A 186 17.23 -21.85 8.46
C LYS A 186 16.92 -20.54 9.20
N VAL A 187 17.00 -19.43 8.49
CA VAL A 187 16.67 -18.08 8.98
C VAL A 187 15.31 -17.68 8.45
N PRO A 188 14.35 -17.24 9.29
CA PRO A 188 13.04 -16.81 8.82
C PRO A 188 13.16 -15.65 7.84
N MET A 189 12.31 -15.65 6.79
CA MET A 189 12.20 -14.56 5.81
C MET A 189 10.87 -13.85 5.92
N LEU A 190 10.92 -12.52 5.94
CA LEU A 190 9.75 -11.64 5.75
C LEU A 190 9.80 -11.01 4.36
N LEU A 191 8.76 -11.25 3.57
CA LEU A 191 8.47 -10.53 2.32
C LEU A 191 7.51 -9.38 2.60
N ASP A 192 7.91 -8.15 2.31
CA ASP A 192 7.02 -6.99 2.29
C ASP A 192 6.54 -6.72 0.87
N ASP A 193 5.36 -7.23 0.55
CA ASP A 193 4.64 -6.93 -0.68
C ASP A 193 3.37 -6.11 -0.38
N ALA A 194 3.56 -5.01 0.34
CA ALA A 194 2.48 -4.14 0.81
C ALA A 194 1.51 -3.71 -0.30
N ALA A 195 1.95 -3.65 -1.56
CA ALA A 195 1.16 -3.24 -2.72
C ALA A 195 0.85 -4.40 -3.68
N GLY A 196 1.07 -5.64 -3.26
CA GLY A 196 0.99 -6.84 -4.10
C GLY A 196 -0.42 -7.34 -4.41
N ILE A 197 -1.46 -6.69 -3.93
CA ILE A 197 -2.85 -6.94 -4.32
C ILE A 197 -3.37 -5.70 -5.05
N PRO A 198 -3.92 -5.85 -6.29
CA PRO A 198 -4.01 -7.07 -7.09
C PRO A 198 -2.65 -7.54 -7.67
N PRO A 199 -2.54 -8.82 -8.08
CA PRO A 199 -3.57 -9.86 -8.06
C PRO A 199 -3.71 -10.52 -6.68
N VAL A 200 -4.93 -10.91 -6.32
CA VAL A 200 -5.20 -11.53 -5.01
C VAL A 200 -4.55 -12.91 -4.88
N GLU A 201 -4.20 -13.53 -5.99
CA GLU A 201 -3.47 -14.79 -6.09
C GLU A 201 -2.09 -14.76 -5.44
N ASN A 202 -1.48 -13.58 -5.30
CA ASN A 202 -0.20 -13.40 -4.61
C ASN A 202 -0.25 -13.92 -3.17
N ALA A 203 -1.39 -13.77 -2.47
CA ALA A 203 -1.56 -14.30 -1.13
C ALA A 203 -1.42 -15.83 -1.08
N LYS A 204 -1.88 -16.55 -2.12
CA LYS A 204 -1.71 -18.01 -2.26
C LYS A 204 -0.34 -18.41 -2.79
N LEU A 205 0.22 -17.59 -3.67
CA LEU A 205 1.52 -17.84 -4.28
C LEU A 205 2.61 -17.90 -3.21
N TYR A 206 2.65 -16.94 -2.31
CA TYR A 206 3.68 -16.86 -1.26
C TYR A 206 3.56 -17.97 -0.23
N ALA A 207 2.34 -18.38 0.11
CA ALA A 207 2.11 -19.58 0.92
C ALA A 207 2.66 -20.83 0.24
N LYS A 208 2.38 -21.02 -1.06
CA LYS A 208 2.87 -22.15 -1.85
C LYS A 208 4.40 -22.18 -2.01
N MET A 209 5.04 -21.02 -2.12
CA MET A 209 6.49 -20.90 -2.15
C MET A 209 7.14 -21.29 -0.81
N GLY A 210 6.36 -21.26 0.28
CA GLY A 210 6.84 -21.55 1.63
C GLY A 210 7.65 -20.38 2.19
N ILE A 211 7.22 -19.15 1.94
CA ILE A 211 7.76 -17.95 2.59
C ILE A 211 7.29 -17.95 4.04
N ASP A 212 8.21 -17.73 4.98
CA ASP A 212 7.90 -17.84 6.41
C ASP A 212 6.89 -16.79 6.87
N LEU A 213 7.07 -15.53 6.45
CA LEU A 213 6.18 -14.40 6.73
C LEU A 213 6.07 -13.50 5.49
N TYR A 214 4.87 -13.01 5.22
CA TYR A 214 4.65 -12.03 4.16
C TYR A 214 3.50 -11.09 4.50
N CYS A 215 3.55 -9.85 4.02
CA CYS A 215 2.54 -8.87 4.39
C CYS A 215 1.99 -8.07 3.22
N PHE A 216 0.72 -7.63 3.38
CA PHE A 216 0.02 -6.73 2.48
C PHE A 216 -0.57 -5.56 3.26
N SER A 217 -0.70 -4.40 2.63
CA SER A 217 -1.38 -3.25 3.22
C SER A 217 -2.88 -3.28 2.93
N GLY A 218 -3.72 -3.17 3.97
CA GLY A 218 -5.17 -3.11 3.82
C GLY A 218 -5.66 -1.87 3.11
N GLY A 219 -5.01 -0.73 3.33
CA GLY A 219 -5.38 0.56 2.74
C GLY A 219 -4.81 0.85 1.35
N LYS A 220 -4.23 -0.16 0.70
CA LYS A 220 -3.79 -0.08 -0.70
C LYS A 220 -4.80 -0.77 -1.62
N GLY A 221 -4.34 -1.55 -2.58
CA GLY A 221 -5.20 -2.25 -3.51
C GLY A 221 -6.17 -3.23 -2.88
N LEU A 222 -5.93 -3.66 -1.66
CA LEU A 222 -6.86 -4.49 -0.91
C LEU A 222 -8.22 -3.80 -0.66
N CYS A 223 -8.28 -2.46 -0.67
CA CYS A 223 -9.49 -1.66 -0.44
C CYS A 223 -10.20 -1.96 0.89
N GLY A 224 -9.39 -2.25 1.91
CA GLY A 224 -9.81 -2.35 3.30
C GLY A 224 -9.51 -1.09 4.09
N PRO A 225 -9.71 -1.11 5.42
CA PRO A 225 -9.42 0.02 6.28
C PRO A 225 -7.96 0.46 6.16
N GLN A 226 -7.72 1.75 6.00
CA GLN A 226 -6.38 2.30 5.72
C GLN A 226 -5.36 1.95 6.80
N CYS A 227 -5.78 1.87 8.04
CA CYS A 227 -4.91 1.55 9.17
C CYS A 227 -4.54 0.08 9.27
N THR A 228 -5.00 -0.80 8.36
CA THR A 228 -4.81 -2.25 8.46
C THR A 228 -3.72 -2.79 7.54
N GLY A 229 -3.18 -3.95 7.92
CA GLY A 229 -2.34 -4.80 7.10
C GLY A 229 -2.55 -6.26 7.44
N LEU A 230 -2.31 -7.14 6.48
CA LEU A 230 -2.29 -8.58 6.68
C LEU A 230 -0.85 -9.03 6.91
N LEU A 231 -0.60 -9.81 7.96
CA LEU A 231 0.62 -10.59 8.15
C LEU A 231 0.23 -12.06 8.07
N LEU A 232 0.79 -12.78 7.14
CA LEU A 232 0.48 -14.18 6.81
C LEU A 232 1.76 -15.02 6.88
N GLY A 233 1.63 -16.31 7.12
CA GLY A 233 2.78 -17.23 7.06
C GLY A 233 2.70 -18.37 8.05
N ARG A 234 3.86 -18.76 8.58
CA ARG A 234 4.02 -19.87 9.54
C ARG A 234 3.29 -19.60 10.84
N LYS A 235 2.58 -20.61 11.32
CA LYS A 235 1.71 -20.50 12.51
C LYS A 235 2.46 -20.11 13.77
N ASP A 236 3.67 -20.66 13.99
CA ASP A 236 4.50 -20.35 15.15
C ASP A 236 4.95 -18.88 15.16
N LEU A 237 5.35 -18.35 14.01
CA LEU A 237 5.76 -16.95 13.87
C LEU A 237 4.58 -15.99 13.94
N ILE A 238 3.42 -16.37 13.42
CA ILE A 238 2.19 -15.57 13.52
C ILE A 238 1.70 -15.50 14.98
N GLU A 239 1.73 -16.62 15.72
CA GLU A 239 1.40 -16.58 17.17
C GLU A 239 2.41 -15.72 17.94
N ALA A 240 3.70 -15.82 17.61
CA ALA A 240 4.71 -14.95 18.20
C ALA A 240 4.46 -13.46 17.85
N ALA A 241 4.08 -13.14 16.61
CA ALA A 241 3.73 -11.79 16.21
C ALA A 241 2.51 -11.25 16.97
N LEU A 242 1.48 -12.07 17.17
CA LEU A 242 0.32 -11.73 18.00
C LEU A 242 0.73 -11.44 19.44
N MET A 243 1.60 -12.27 20.01
CA MET A 243 2.09 -12.09 21.38
C MET A 243 3.02 -10.87 21.55
N ASN A 244 3.60 -10.35 20.47
CA ASN A 244 4.41 -9.14 20.48
C ASN A 244 3.60 -7.88 20.05
N SER A 245 2.28 -8.01 19.87
CA SER A 245 1.40 -6.97 19.36
C SER A 245 0.24 -6.62 20.30
N ASN A 246 -0.60 -5.69 19.87
CA ASN A 246 -1.91 -5.45 20.46
C ASN A 246 -2.78 -6.74 20.37
N PRO A 247 -3.51 -7.15 21.46
CA PRO A 247 -3.78 -6.36 22.67
C PRO A 247 -2.82 -6.62 23.84
N ARG A 248 -1.75 -7.40 23.65
CA ARG A 248 -0.88 -7.79 24.76
C ARG A 248 -0.19 -6.58 25.39
N GLU A 249 -0.36 -6.43 26.72
CA GLU A 249 0.33 -5.42 27.50
C GLU A 249 1.84 -5.72 27.61
N GLY A 250 2.66 -4.67 27.58
CA GLY A 250 4.12 -4.80 27.64
C GLY A 250 4.79 -5.17 26.31
N ALA A 251 4.05 -5.57 25.29
CA ALA A 251 4.59 -5.85 23.97
C ALA A 251 5.04 -4.56 23.25
N VAL A 252 6.15 -4.62 22.53
CA VAL A 252 6.72 -3.45 21.81
C VAL A 252 5.75 -2.88 20.78
N CYS A 253 4.94 -3.71 20.14
CA CYS A 253 3.92 -3.28 19.17
C CYS A 253 2.53 -3.03 19.81
N ARG A 254 2.42 -3.02 21.16
CA ARG A 254 1.17 -2.70 21.86
C ARG A 254 0.56 -1.35 21.46
N PRO A 255 1.35 -0.27 21.22
CA PRO A 255 0.81 1.00 20.75
C PRO A 255 0.18 0.96 19.35
N MET A 256 0.50 -0.05 18.53
CA MET A 256 -0.02 -0.24 17.16
C MET A 256 -1.38 -0.92 17.21
N LYS A 257 -2.39 -0.24 17.78
CA LYS A 257 -3.74 -0.80 17.94
C LYS A 257 -4.46 -0.90 16.60
N VAL A 258 -5.13 -2.05 16.43
CA VAL A 258 -6.18 -2.25 15.41
C VAL A 258 -7.44 -2.66 16.15
N GLY A 259 -8.56 -2.00 15.90
CA GLY A 259 -9.84 -2.30 16.51
C GLY A 259 -10.50 -3.52 15.88
N LYS A 260 -11.54 -4.02 16.54
CA LYS A 260 -12.27 -5.19 16.03
C LYS A 260 -12.97 -4.91 14.69
N GLU A 261 -13.39 -3.67 14.51
CA GLU A 261 -14.05 -3.21 13.28
C GLU A 261 -13.08 -3.33 12.10
N GLU A 262 -11.91 -2.73 12.23
CA GLU A 262 -10.90 -2.74 11.17
C GLU A 262 -10.35 -4.16 10.92
N ILE A 263 -10.27 -5.00 11.95
CA ILE A 263 -9.86 -6.41 11.78
C ILE A 263 -10.88 -7.15 10.90
N ILE A 264 -12.17 -7.01 11.19
CA ILE A 264 -13.23 -7.60 10.38
C ILE A 264 -13.29 -6.97 9.00
N GLY A 265 -13.14 -5.64 8.89
CA GLY A 265 -13.09 -4.93 7.61
C GLY A 265 -11.96 -5.45 6.71
N CYS A 266 -10.75 -5.63 7.26
CA CYS A 266 -9.60 -6.14 6.52
C CYS A 266 -9.80 -7.59 6.03
N LEU A 267 -10.37 -8.47 6.85
CA LEU A 267 -10.74 -9.82 6.43
C LEU A 267 -11.79 -9.78 5.31
N THR A 268 -12.83 -8.97 5.48
CA THR A 268 -13.91 -8.82 4.49
C THR A 268 -13.38 -8.31 3.17
N SER A 269 -12.38 -7.41 3.18
CA SER A 269 -11.77 -6.90 1.95
C SER A 269 -11.08 -8.02 1.14
N LEU A 270 -10.35 -8.91 1.79
CA LEU A 270 -9.75 -10.08 1.14
C LEU A 270 -10.82 -11.03 0.59
N GLU A 271 -11.88 -11.31 1.38
CA GLU A 271 -12.99 -12.15 0.94
C GLU A 271 -13.75 -11.54 -0.25
N THR A 272 -13.84 -10.21 -0.32
CA THR A 272 -14.43 -9.50 -1.46
C THR A 272 -13.56 -9.66 -2.69
N TRP A 273 -12.24 -9.44 -2.57
CA TRP A 273 -11.30 -9.64 -3.68
C TRP A 273 -11.36 -11.03 -4.28
N LEU A 274 -11.50 -12.07 -3.46
CA LEU A 274 -11.59 -13.46 -3.94
C LEU A 274 -12.86 -13.76 -4.75
N LYS A 275 -13.83 -12.85 -4.76
CA LYS A 275 -15.09 -12.94 -5.52
C LYS A 275 -15.10 -12.05 -6.76
N LEU A 276 -14.15 -11.12 -6.88
CA LEU A 276 -14.07 -10.16 -7.99
C LEU A 276 -13.37 -10.78 -9.20
N ASP A 277 -13.82 -10.41 -10.39
CA ASP A 277 -13.12 -10.72 -11.65
C ASP A 277 -12.13 -9.59 -11.98
N LEU A 278 -10.84 -9.87 -11.82
CA LEU A 278 -9.78 -8.91 -12.11
C LEU A 278 -9.78 -8.45 -13.58
N LYS A 279 -10.24 -9.31 -14.50
CA LYS A 279 -10.35 -8.96 -15.93
C LYS A 279 -11.42 -7.90 -16.16
N GLU A 280 -12.58 -8.03 -15.52
CA GLU A 280 -13.65 -7.03 -15.58
C GLU A 280 -13.21 -5.72 -14.94
N LEU A 281 -12.58 -5.77 -13.76
CA LEU A 281 -12.03 -4.58 -13.09
C LEU A 281 -10.99 -3.85 -13.97
N ASN A 282 -10.07 -4.59 -14.59
CA ASN A 282 -9.09 -4.02 -15.50
C ASN A 282 -9.76 -3.37 -16.72
N ALA A 283 -10.83 -3.96 -17.25
CA ALA A 283 -11.58 -3.38 -18.36
C ALA A 283 -12.24 -2.04 -17.96
N GLU A 284 -12.81 -1.97 -16.75
CA GLU A 284 -13.38 -0.73 -16.21
C GLU A 284 -12.31 0.34 -15.97
N TRP A 285 -11.19 -0.02 -15.37
CA TRP A 285 -10.08 0.90 -15.13
C TRP A 285 -9.52 1.45 -16.44
N ASN A 286 -9.33 0.60 -17.44
CA ASN A 286 -8.90 1.01 -18.77
C ASN A 286 -9.93 1.95 -19.43
N ALA A 287 -11.22 1.65 -19.31
CA ALA A 287 -12.27 2.50 -19.88
C ALA A 287 -12.28 3.92 -19.27
N ARG A 288 -11.96 4.06 -17.97
CA ARG A 288 -11.81 5.37 -17.31
C ARG A 288 -10.64 6.16 -17.88
N ILE A 289 -9.43 5.56 -17.90
CA ILE A 289 -8.25 6.26 -18.41
C ILE A 289 -8.33 6.54 -19.92
N ASP A 290 -9.00 5.69 -20.70
CA ASP A 290 -9.26 5.92 -22.12
C ASP A 290 -10.10 7.16 -22.37
N LYS A 291 -11.07 7.47 -21.51
CA LYS A 291 -11.85 8.71 -21.61
C LYS A 291 -10.97 9.94 -21.36
N ILE A 292 -10.07 9.89 -20.37
CA ILE A 292 -9.10 10.96 -20.12
C ILE A 292 -8.18 11.10 -21.33
N ARG A 293 -7.60 9.99 -21.80
CA ARG A 293 -6.69 9.94 -22.95
C ARG A 293 -7.30 10.59 -24.18
N LYS A 294 -8.52 10.19 -24.57
CA LYS A 294 -9.23 10.76 -25.72
C LYS A 294 -9.42 12.27 -25.63
N LEU A 295 -9.56 12.83 -24.45
CA LEU A 295 -9.68 14.26 -24.25
C LEU A 295 -8.34 14.99 -24.39
N VAL A 296 -7.27 14.45 -23.77
CA VAL A 296 -5.95 15.10 -23.79
C VAL A 296 -5.23 14.95 -25.13
N ASP A 297 -5.42 13.83 -25.84
CA ASP A 297 -4.85 13.58 -27.16
C ASP A 297 -5.37 14.58 -28.22
N THR A 298 -6.45 15.33 -27.93
CA THR A 298 -6.91 16.45 -28.81
C THR A 298 -6.03 17.70 -28.71
N VAL A 299 -5.04 17.72 -27.82
CA VAL A 299 -4.10 18.84 -27.66
C VAL A 299 -2.87 18.57 -28.51
N PRO A 300 -2.58 19.36 -29.57
CA PRO A 300 -1.41 19.12 -30.40
C PRO A 300 -0.11 19.19 -29.61
N GLY A 301 0.76 18.18 -29.77
CA GLY A 301 2.02 18.06 -29.04
C GLY A 301 1.94 17.30 -27.73
N VAL A 302 0.74 16.87 -27.33
CA VAL A 302 0.57 15.89 -26.23
C VAL A 302 0.70 14.47 -26.80
N ARG A 303 1.37 13.61 -26.05
CA ARG A 303 1.48 12.17 -26.31
C ARG A 303 1.09 11.41 -25.05
N THR A 304 0.41 10.30 -25.22
CA THR A 304 -0.01 9.43 -24.09
C THR A 304 0.39 7.98 -24.34
N ASP A 305 0.65 7.26 -23.25
CA ASP A 305 0.72 5.80 -23.23
C ASP A 305 0.11 5.25 -21.93
N VAL A 306 -0.27 3.96 -21.98
CA VAL A 306 -0.82 3.24 -20.83
C VAL A 306 0.09 2.07 -20.53
N TYR A 307 0.44 1.89 -19.26
CA TYR A 307 1.21 0.75 -18.78
C TYR A 307 0.63 0.17 -17.49
N ILE A 308 1.02 -1.04 -17.16
CA ILE A 308 0.77 -1.66 -15.87
C ILE A 308 2.15 -1.90 -15.24
N PRO A 309 2.42 -1.42 -14.01
CA PRO A 309 3.67 -1.71 -13.31
C PRO A 309 3.92 -3.21 -13.16
N ASP A 310 5.16 -3.63 -13.28
CA ASP A 310 5.54 -5.06 -13.15
C ASP A 310 5.45 -5.55 -11.71
N ASP A 311 5.68 -4.64 -10.75
CA ASP A 311 5.64 -4.90 -9.32
C ASP A 311 4.72 -3.90 -8.61
N GLY A 312 4.05 -4.31 -7.57
CA GLY A 312 3.15 -3.51 -6.74
C GLY A 312 2.21 -2.58 -7.53
N ASN A 313 1.12 -2.12 -6.94
CA ASN A 313 0.20 -1.18 -7.59
C ASN A 313 -0.13 -1.52 -9.07
N ARG A 314 -0.37 -2.79 -9.37
CA ARG A 314 -0.56 -3.34 -10.74
C ARG A 314 -1.91 -2.93 -11.33
N TYR A 315 -2.06 -1.62 -11.56
CA TYR A 315 -3.24 -1.03 -12.20
C TYR A 315 -2.86 -0.36 -13.51
N PRO A 316 -3.76 -0.33 -14.51
CA PRO A 316 -3.56 0.50 -15.70
C PRO A 316 -3.29 1.94 -15.30
N THR A 317 -2.16 2.48 -15.73
CA THR A 317 -1.69 3.84 -15.41
C THR A 317 -1.46 4.59 -16.70
N LEU A 318 -2.05 5.78 -16.81
CA LEU A 318 -1.93 6.67 -17.97
C LEU A 318 -0.76 7.62 -17.76
N ARG A 319 0.18 7.65 -18.71
CA ARG A 319 1.25 8.66 -18.80
C ARG A 319 0.86 9.71 -19.83
N ILE A 320 1.11 10.98 -19.49
CA ILE A 320 0.83 12.12 -20.36
C ILE A 320 2.11 12.96 -20.47
N TYR A 321 2.58 13.13 -21.70
CA TYR A 321 3.83 13.81 -22.05
C TYR A 321 3.56 15.03 -22.90
N TRP A 322 4.40 16.05 -22.73
CA TRP A 322 4.50 17.21 -23.62
C TRP A 322 5.94 17.74 -23.60
N ASP A 323 6.30 18.55 -24.57
CA ASP A 323 7.61 19.21 -24.57
C ASP A 323 7.62 20.38 -23.58
N THR A 324 8.15 20.10 -22.38
CA THR A 324 8.20 21.06 -21.26
C THR A 324 9.06 22.28 -21.57
N GLN A 325 10.11 22.12 -22.41
CA GLN A 325 11.00 23.21 -22.81
C GLN A 325 10.36 24.10 -23.88
N ALA A 326 9.86 23.48 -24.96
CA ALA A 326 9.20 24.21 -26.03
C ALA A 326 7.94 24.95 -25.54
N TRP A 327 7.25 24.42 -24.52
CA TRP A 327 6.05 25.07 -23.98
C TRP A 327 6.36 26.05 -22.84
N SER A 328 7.62 26.06 -22.33
CA SER A 328 7.96 26.77 -21.09
C SER A 328 6.96 26.48 -19.96
N TYR A 329 6.54 25.23 -19.87
CA TYR A 329 5.53 24.74 -18.95
C TYR A 329 5.94 23.36 -18.43
N GLY A 330 6.39 23.31 -17.18
CA GLY A 330 6.93 22.12 -16.55
C GLY A 330 5.87 21.15 -16.02
N ILE A 331 6.31 19.97 -15.65
CA ILE A 331 5.47 18.95 -15.00
C ILE A 331 4.94 19.49 -13.66
N GLU A 332 5.78 20.15 -12.89
CA GLU A 332 5.42 20.74 -11.59
C GLU A 332 4.36 21.84 -11.73
N ASP A 333 4.44 22.66 -12.78
CA ASP A 333 3.42 23.69 -13.06
C ASP A 333 2.05 23.07 -13.25
N CYS A 334 1.98 21.99 -14.05
CA CYS A 334 0.75 21.25 -14.31
C CYS A 334 0.16 20.65 -13.03
N VAL A 335 1.00 19.98 -12.23
CA VAL A 335 0.57 19.39 -10.96
C VAL A 335 0.06 20.44 -9.98
N ASN A 336 0.74 21.58 -9.87
CA ASN A 336 0.35 22.68 -8.99
C ASN A 336 -0.97 23.34 -9.45
N GLU A 337 -1.18 23.49 -10.77
CA GLU A 337 -2.42 24.04 -11.30
C GLU A 337 -3.62 23.09 -11.07
N LEU A 338 -3.39 21.76 -11.16
CA LEU A 338 -4.40 20.74 -10.83
C LEU A 338 -4.76 20.77 -9.33
N ARG A 339 -3.78 20.94 -8.45
CA ARG A 339 -3.98 21.07 -6.99
C ARG A 339 -4.68 22.35 -6.58
N ALA A 340 -4.39 23.46 -7.27
CA ALA A 340 -5.03 24.75 -7.01
C ALA A 340 -6.49 24.82 -7.48
N GLY A 341 -6.93 23.85 -8.28
CA GLY A 341 -8.26 23.85 -8.88
C GLY A 341 -9.39 23.45 -7.91
N ASP A 342 -10.62 23.60 -8.41
CA ASP A 342 -11.82 23.08 -7.76
C ASP A 342 -12.60 22.24 -8.79
N PRO A 343 -12.74 20.93 -8.57
CA PRO A 343 -12.14 20.15 -7.47
C PRO A 343 -10.61 20.07 -7.52
N VAL A 344 -9.99 19.79 -6.38
CA VAL A 344 -8.56 19.47 -6.27
C VAL A 344 -8.31 18.15 -6.98
N ILE A 345 -7.28 18.07 -7.83
CA ILE A 345 -6.89 16.84 -8.52
C ILE A 345 -5.43 16.53 -8.18
N GLU A 346 -5.17 15.33 -7.66
CA GLU A 346 -3.82 14.83 -7.37
C GLU A 346 -3.38 13.80 -8.42
N VAL A 347 -2.18 14.02 -8.98
CA VAL A 347 -1.53 13.13 -9.95
C VAL A 347 -0.09 12.83 -9.54
N LEU A 348 0.53 11.80 -10.10
CA LEU A 348 1.98 11.59 -10.03
C LEU A 348 2.69 12.51 -11.04
N GLY A 349 3.89 12.99 -10.71
CA GLY A 349 4.67 13.87 -11.60
C GLY A 349 5.51 14.88 -10.84
N ALA A 350 5.02 15.37 -9.70
CA ALA A 350 5.80 16.19 -8.77
C ALA A 350 5.57 15.71 -7.35
N ASP A 351 6.58 15.83 -6.52
CA ASP A 351 6.47 15.52 -5.11
C ASP A 351 5.53 16.52 -4.40
N ASN A 352 4.83 16.05 -3.37
CA ASN A 352 4.11 16.97 -2.50
C ASN A 352 5.15 17.76 -1.68
N PRO A 353 5.17 19.10 -1.76
CA PRO A 353 6.17 19.91 -1.07
C PRO A 353 6.26 19.63 0.43
N SER A 354 5.11 19.38 1.08
CA SER A 354 5.04 19.07 2.52
C SER A 354 5.72 17.77 2.92
N LEU A 355 5.83 16.79 1.98
CA LEU A 355 6.53 15.53 2.20
C LEU A 355 8.01 15.60 1.86
N VAL A 356 8.37 16.42 0.85
CA VAL A 356 9.73 16.49 0.32
C VAL A 356 10.68 17.12 1.32
N THR A 357 10.26 18.18 1.99
CA THR A 357 11.10 18.88 2.97
C THR A 357 11.48 17.97 4.14
N ALA A 358 10.51 17.26 4.72
CA ALA A 358 10.77 16.35 5.83
C ALA A 358 11.65 15.16 5.46
N VAL A 359 11.57 14.68 4.22
CA VAL A 359 12.38 13.52 3.76
C VAL A 359 13.78 13.93 3.33
N ARG A 360 13.97 15.14 2.76
CA ARG A 360 15.28 15.61 2.30
C ARG A 360 16.20 16.03 3.45
N GLU A 361 15.67 16.73 4.43
CA GLU A 361 16.45 17.25 5.56
C GLU A 361 16.87 16.16 6.57
N GLY A 362 16.10 15.09 6.70
CA GLY A 362 16.34 14.03 7.67
C GLY A 362 16.79 12.68 7.09
N ASN A 363 16.99 12.56 5.76
CA ASN A 363 17.31 11.26 5.16
C ASN A 363 18.83 11.07 5.02
N PRO A 364 19.47 10.27 5.90
CA PRO A 364 20.89 9.95 5.79
C PRO A 364 21.21 8.93 4.68
N ASN A 365 20.25 8.59 3.81
CA ASN A 365 20.44 7.55 2.80
C ASN A 365 21.13 8.10 1.55
N PRO A 366 22.46 7.93 1.41
CA PRO A 366 23.22 8.40 0.25
C PRO A 366 22.92 7.60 -1.03
N THR A 367 22.19 6.47 -0.92
CA THR A 367 21.95 5.58 -2.07
C THR A 367 20.65 5.89 -2.81
N ARG A 368 19.79 6.77 -2.29
CA ARG A 368 18.66 7.25 -3.06
C ARG A 368 19.19 8.20 -4.13
N LYS A 369 19.57 7.64 -5.29
CA LYS A 369 19.89 8.42 -6.49
C LYS A 369 18.85 9.52 -6.63
N GLU A 370 19.29 10.76 -6.82
CA GLU A 370 18.39 11.85 -7.18
C GLU A 370 17.50 11.35 -8.32
N ARG A 371 16.23 11.20 -8.07
CA ARG A 371 15.30 10.81 -9.13
C ARG A 371 15.36 11.94 -10.15
N LYS A 372 15.70 11.61 -11.39
CA LYS A 372 15.57 12.53 -12.50
C LYS A 372 14.16 13.08 -12.47
N ALA A 373 14.00 14.40 -12.62
CA ALA A 373 12.68 15.01 -12.71
C ALA A 373 11.87 14.27 -13.78
N PRO A 374 10.62 13.86 -13.48
CA PRO A 374 9.81 13.15 -14.45
C PRO A 374 9.55 14.05 -15.66
N ASP A 375 9.50 13.44 -16.84
CA ASP A 375 9.16 14.10 -18.12
C ASP A 375 7.66 13.98 -18.48
N HIS A 376 6.86 13.45 -17.55
CA HIS A 376 5.43 13.21 -17.72
C HIS A 376 4.70 13.26 -16.37
N ILE A 377 3.38 13.35 -16.44
CA ILE A 377 2.50 13.04 -15.30
C ILE A 377 1.90 11.65 -15.47
N GLU A 378 1.58 11.00 -14.35
CA GLU A 378 0.92 9.70 -14.35
C GLU A 378 -0.41 9.77 -13.59
N LEU A 379 -1.41 9.05 -14.12
CA LEU A 379 -2.73 8.91 -13.51
C LEU A 379 -3.03 7.43 -13.27
N VAL A 380 -3.15 7.06 -12.00
CA VAL A 380 -3.49 5.71 -11.56
C VAL A 380 -5.00 5.52 -11.65
N SER A 381 -5.44 4.52 -12.42
CA SER A 381 -6.87 4.32 -12.72
C SER A 381 -7.73 3.89 -11.54
N MET A 382 -7.16 3.10 -10.63
CA MET A 382 -7.88 2.42 -9.54
C MET A 382 -8.54 3.39 -8.56
N THR A 383 -7.92 4.54 -8.30
CA THR A 383 -8.41 5.52 -7.33
C THR A 383 -9.37 6.57 -7.92
N ILE A 384 -9.56 6.56 -9.24
CA ILE A 384 -10.51 7.45 -9.94
C ILE A 384 -11.92 6.85 -9.84
N LYS A 385 -12.85 7.58 -9.24
CA LYS A 385 -14.27 7.13 -9.16
C LYS A 385 -14.98 7.31 -10.52
N PRO A 386 -16.02 6.49 -10.78
CA PRO A 386 -16.84 6.66 -11.99
C PRO A 386 -17.39 8.09 -12.13
N GLY A 387 -17.15 8.71 -13.28
CA GLY A 387 -17.53 10.08 -13.60
C GLY A 387 -16.42 11.12 -13.36
N GLU A 388 -15.50 10.88 -12.45
CA GLU A 388 -14.37 11.78 -12.18
C GLU A 388 -13.42 11.86 -13.38
N GLU A 389 -13.30 10.79 -14.17
CA GLU A 389 -12.46 10.75 -15.38
C GLU A 389 -12.81 11.85 -16.40
N ILE A 390 -14.09 12.26 -16.47
CA ILE A 390 -14.50 13.34 -17.36
C ILE A 390 -14.00 14.69 -16.85
N ILE A 391 -14.13 14.94 -15.55
CA ILE A 391 -13.66 16.16 -14.88
C ILE A 391 -12.14 16.29 -15.05
N VAL A 392 -11.42 15.22 -14.77
CA VAL A 392 -9.95 15.15 -14.89
C VAL A 392 -9.51 15.41 -16.33
N GLY A 393 -10.09 14.70 -17.29
CA GLY A 393 -9.74 14.85 -18.70
C GLY A 393 -10.05 16.26 -19.26
N GLN A 394 -11.18 16.85 -18.89
CA GLN A 394 -11.54 18.23 -19.29
C GLN A 394 -10.58 19.26 -18.70
N ARG A 395 -10.24 19.13 -17.40
CA ARG A 395 -9.31 20.02 -16.71
C ARG A 395 -7.90 19.93 -17.30
N LEU A 396 -7.37 18.73 -17.50
CA LEU A 396 -6.07 18.52 -18.14
C LEU A 396 -6.02 19.08 -19.55
N ARG A 397 -7.05 18.80 -20.37
CA ARG A 397 -7.16 19.37 -21.73
C ARG A 397 -7.13 20.90 -21.71
N ALA A 398 -7.85 21.54 -20.78
CA ALA A 398 -7.89 23.00 -20.68
C ALA A 398 -6.52 23.58 -20.32
N ILE A 399 -5.87 23.02 -19.30
CA ILE A 399 -4.53 23.41 -18.83
C ILE A 399 -3.49 23.26 -19.96
N LEU A 400 -3.40 22.08 -20.55
CA LEU A 400 -2.41 21.79 -21.59
C LEU A 400 -2.63 22.64 -22.86
N ARG A 401 -3.89 22.91 -23.25
CA ARG A 401 -4.20 23.84 -24.35
C ARG A 401 -3.78 25.28 -24.04
N ALA A 402 -3.97 25.73 -22.80
CA ALA A 402 -3.56 27.06 -22.40
C ALA A 402 -2.03 27.21 -22.43
N ALA A 403 -1.30 26.22 -21.91
CA ALA A 403 0.16 26.18 -21.94
C ALA A 403 0.69 26.17 -23.38
N GLN A 404 0.15 25.32 -24.26
CA GLN A 404 0.55 25.24 -25.67
C GLN A 404 0.29 26.54 -26.43
N LYS A 405 -0.82 27.26 -26.17
CA LYS A 405 -1.10 28.55 -26.84
C LYS A 405 -0.11 29.61 -26.37
N LYS A 406 0.25 29.68 -25.10
CA LYS A 406 1.22 30.66 -24.59
C LYS A 406 2.58 30.46 -25.25
N SER A 407 3.04 29.21 -25.45
CA SER A 407 4.33 28.92 -26.09
C SER A 407 4.38 29.32 -27.58
N LYS A 408 3.24 29.38 -28.27
CA LYS A 408 3.19 29.81 -29.67
C LYS A 408 3.10 31.33 -29.83
N ALA A 409 2.77 32.05 -28.76
CA ALA A 409 2.65 33.49 -28.75
C ALA A 409 3.93 34.21 -28.25
N ALA A 410 4.85 33.43 -27.61
CA ALA A 410 6.18 33.87 -27.17
C ALA A 410 7.23 33.54 -28.23
#